data_5f4ac4658a963c75d6cb2d4cdaa39aca
#
_entry.id   5f4ac4658a963c75d6cb2d4cdaa39aca
#
_cell.length_a   1.000
_cell.length_b   1.000
_cell.length_c   1.000
_cell.angle_alpha   90.00
_cell.angle_beta   90.00
_cell.angle_gamma   90.00
#
_symmetry.space_group_name_H-M   'P 1'
#
loop_
_entity.id
_entity.type
_entity.pdbx_description
1 polymer ?
#
loop_
_entity_poly.entity_id
_entity_poly.type
_entity_poly.pdbx_seq_one_letter_code
_entity_poly.pdbx_strand_id
1 'polypeptide(L)'
;MSKAQALKTQPLPPGKGLASGFGSPPLLKGENVAAYQELADKISEAINPVDAIEELWSRDIVDLFWDSLRLRRLRVKLIEGTKSEGLKRLYYRLTDKWPLNKLLSGWLNGHKKAV
;
A
#
# COMPACT_ATOMS: atom_id res chain seq x y z
N MET A 1 58.95 -16.99 1.31
CA MET A 1 57.81 -17.94 1.50
C MET A 1 56.61 -17.17 1.96
N SER A 2 55.75 -16.80 1.05
CA SER A 2 54.50 -16.14 1.37
C SER A 2 53.50 -17.20 1.82
N LYS A 3 53.17 -17.23 3.09
CA LYS A 3 52.02 -17.93 3.59
C LYS A 3 50.79 -17.16 3.10
N ALA A 4 50.20 -17.61 2.04
CA ALA A 4 48.83 -17.22 1.73
C ALA A 4 47.95 -17.67 2.89
N GLN A 5 47.67 -16.76 3.79
CA GLN A 5 46.62 -16.95 4.75
C GLN A 5 45.34 -16.99 3.93
N ALA A 6 44.86 -18.20 3.69
CA ALA A 6 43.49 -18.38 3.25
C ALA A 6 42.61 -17.66 4.26
N LEU A 7 42.05 -16.54 3.84
CA LEU A 7 40.93 -15.94 4.58
C LEU A 7 39.88 -17.05 4.72
N LYS A 8 39.84 -17.67 5.88
CA LYS A 8 38.72 -18.50 6.28
C LYS A 8 37.54 -17.55 6.33
N THR A 9 36.82 -17.49 5.24
CA THR A 9 35.45 -17.00 5.27
C THR A 9 34.67 -17.86 6.25
N GLN A 10 34.65 -17.44 7.48
CA GLN A 10 33.72 -18.02 8.45
C GLN A 10 32.33 -17.81 7.88
N PRO A 11 31.54 -18.88 7.73
CA PRO A 11 30.13 -18.70 7.38
C PRO A 11 29.51 -17.80 8.45
N LEU A 12 28.92 -16.69 8.01
CA LEU A 12 28.15 -15.80 8.90
C LEU A 12 27.13 -16.65 9.66
N PRO A 13 27.00 -16.45 10.97
CA PRO A 13 26.01 -17.18 11.74
C PRO A 13 24.61 -16.87 11.16
N PRO A 14 23.77 -17.91 11.01
CA PRO A 14 22.42 -17.72 10.51
C PRO A 14 21.68 -16.74 11.45
N GLY A 15 21.24 -15.62 10.93
CA GLY A 15 20.44 -14.63 11.67
C GLY A 15 21.07 -13.25 11.91
N LYS A 16 22.35 -13.04 11.57
CA LYS A 16 23.01 -11.73 11.63
C LYS A 16 23.60 -11.28 10.29
N GLY A 17 22.93 -11.63 9.21
CA GLY A 17 23.30 -11.16 7.88
C GLY A 17 22.94 -9.67 7.66
N LEU A 18 23.25 -9.16 6.48
CA LEU A 18 22.87 -7.81 6.02
C LEU A 18 21.40 -7.44 6.31
N ALA A 19 20.53 -8.43 6.45
CA ALA A 19 19.15 -8.26 6.87
C ALA A 19 18.98 -7.46 8.17
N SER A 20 19.93 -7.56 9.10
CA SER A 20 19.94 -6.75 10.34
C SER A 20 20.29 -5.28 10.09
N GLY A 21 20.96 -4.97 9.00
CA GLY A 21 21.34 -3.60 8.62
C GLY A 21 20.20 -2.75 8.02
N PHE A 22 19.14 -3.40 7.56
CA PHE A 22 17.98 -2.73 6.94
C PHE A 22 16.87 -2.34 7.91
N GLY A 23 17.05 -2.60 9.20
CA GLY A 23 16.07 -2.24 10.21
C GLY A 23 14.82 -3.11 10.22
N SER A 24 13.80 -2.62 10.90
CA SER A 24 12.50 -3.28 10.97
C SER A 24 11.76 -3.24 9.63
N PRO A 25 10.89 -4.22 9.34
CA PRO A 25 10.02 -4.18 8.17
C PRO A 25 9.27 -2.84 8.08
N PRO A 26 9.09 -2.26 6.88
CA PRO A 26 8.43 -0.98 6.69
C PRO A 26 6.91 -1.12 6.82
N LEU A 27 6.45 -1.51 8.00
CA LEU A 27 5.04 -1.70 8.32
C LEU A 27 4.45 -0.48 9.00
N LEU A 28 3.26 -0.08 8.58
CA LEU A 28 2.48 0.96 9.24
C LEU A 28 1.73 0.39 10.45
N LYS A 29 1.39 1.26 11.40
CA LYS A 29 0.52 0.87 12.52
C LYS A 29 -0.80 0.30 12.01
N GLY A 30 -1.16 -0.88 12.50
CA GLY A 30 -2.39 -1.57 12.12
C GLY A 30 -2.26 -2.49 10.90
N GLU A 31 -1.10 -2.58 10.26
CA GLU A 31 -0.84 -3.57 9.24
C GLU A 31 -0.61 -4.95 9.82
N ASN A 32 -1.01 -5.97 9.09
CA ASN A 32 -0.88 -7.35 9.53
C ASN A 32 0.55 -7.85 9.31
N VAL A 33 1.31 -7.93 10.40
CA VAL A 33 2.69 -8.43 10.41
C VAL A 33 2.78 -9.88 9.93
N ALA A 34 1.80 -10.71 10.29
CA ALA A 34 1.77 -12.12 9.89
C ALA A 34 1.61 -12.27 8.36
N ALA A 35 0.77 -11.44 7.74
CA ALA A 35 0.60 -11.43 6.28
C ALA A 35 1.87 -10.97 5.55
N TYR A 36 2.59 -9.99 6.10
CA TYR A 36 3.88 -9.57 5.57
C TYR A 36 4.91 -10.71 5.67
N GLN A 37 4.98 -11.38 6.81
CA GLN A 37 5.91 -12.50 7.02
C GLN A 37 5.59 -13.66 6.09
N GLU A 38 4.32 -14.02 5.92
CA GLU A 38 3.89 -15.04 4.97
C GLU A 38 4.32 -14.72 3.53
N LEU A 39 4.19 -13.46 3.12
CA LEU A 39 4.66 -12.99 1.82
C LEU A 39 6.18 -13.11 1.70
N ALA A 40 6.90 -12.69 2.74
CA ALA A 40 8.36 -12.76 2.79
C ALA A 40 8.85 -14.21 2.67
N ASP A 41 8.22 -15.13 3.39
CA ASP A 41 8.57 -16.55 3.37
C ASP A 41 8.33 -17.15 1.97
N LYS A 42 7.19 -16.86 1.34
CA LYS A 42 6.86 -17.34 -0.01
C LYS A 42 7.83 -16.81 -1.07
N ILE A 43 8.20 -15.54 -1.00
CA ILE A 43 9.14 -14.94 -1.95
C ILE A 43 10.55 -15.49 -1.73
N SER A 44 10.97 -15.61 -0.47
CA SER A 44 12.27 -16.18 -0.11
C SER A 44 12.39 -17.64 -0.55
N GLU A 45 11.33 -18.43 -0.38
CA GLU A 45 11.27 -19.82 -0.84
C GLU A 45 11.36 -19.92 -2.37
N ALA A 46 10.67 -19.03 -3.08
CA ALA A 46 10.66 -19.01 -4.55
C ALA A 46 12.01 -18.58 -5.14
N ILE A 47 12.68 -17.61 -4.53
CA ILE A 47 14.00 -17.10 -4.97
C ILE A 47 15.11 -18.04 -4.53
N ASN A 48 14.97 -18.63 -3.35
CA ASN A 48 16.00 -19.49 -2.74
C ASN A 48 17.40 -18.86 -2.77
N PRO A 49 17.59 -17.70 -2.08
CA PRO A 49 18.83 -16.94 -2.18
C PRO A 49 20.02 -17.74 -1.67
N VAL A 50 21.10 -17.72 -2.44
CA VAL A 50 22.34 -18.48 -2.15
C VAL A 50 23.40 -17.57 -1.53
N ASP A 51 23.37 -16.28 -1.86
CA ASP A 51 24.33 -15.31 -1.35
C ASP A 51 23.66 -14.11 -0.67
N ALA A 52 24.48 -13.28 -0.02
CA ALA A 52 24.00 -12.12 0.70
C ALA A 52 23.34 -11.06 -0.22
N ILE A 53 23.74 -10.99 -1.47
CA ILE A 53 23.19 -10.04 -2.45
C ILE A 53 21.80 -10.51 -2.87
N GLU A 54 21.63 -11.77 -3.14
CA GLU A 54 20.34 -12.36 -3.48
C GLU A 54 19.36 -12.27 -2.30
N GLU A 55 19.85 -12.45 -1.07
CA GLU A 55 19.05 -12.25 0.14
C GLU A 55 18.57 -10.79 0.26
N LEU A 56 19.44 -9.84 -0.02
CA LEU A 56 19.13 -8.43 -0.06
C LEU A 56 18.06 -8.11 -1.10
N TRP A 57 18.24 -8.58 -2.32
CA TRP A 57 17.26 -8.39 -3.40
C TRP A 57 15.92 -9.06 -3.10
N SER A 58 15.96 -10.25 -2.51
CA SER A 58 14.75 -10.94 -2.06
C SER A 58 13.94 -10.06 -1.10
N ARG A 59 14.60 -9.42 -0.17
CA ARG A 59 13.96 -8.51 0.79
C ARG A 59 13.41 -7.25 0.12
N ASP A 60 14.18 -6.64 -0.77
CA ASP A 60 13.72 -5.48 -1.54
C ASP A 60 12.46 -5.81 -2.36
N ILE A 61 12.42 -6.99 -2.96
CA ILE A 61 11.24 -7.48 -3.69
C ILE A 61 10.03 -7.62 -2.77
N VAL A 62 10.21 -8.16 -1.57
CA VAL A 62 9.13 -8.26 -0.57
C VAL A 62 8.59 -6.89 -0.20
N ASP A 63 9.46 -5.95 0.08
CA ASP A 63 9.10 -4.60 0.49
C ASP A 63 8.35 -3.86 -0.63
N LEU A 64 8.85 -3.91 -1.86
CA LEU A 64 8.20 -3.32 -3.03
C LEU A 64 6.84 -3.97 -3.32
N PHE A 65 6.74 -5.28 -3.17
CA PHE A 65 5.48 -5.97 -3.36
C PHE A 65 4.46 -5.59 -2.28
N TRP A 66 4.91 -5.48 -1.03
CA TRP A 66 4.07 -5.02 0.08
C TRP A 66 3.58 -3.59 -0.12
N ASP A 67 4.46 -2.69 -0.56
CA ASP A 67 4.10 -1.31 -0.92
C ASP A 67 3.07 -1.26 -2.05
N SER A 68 3.23 -2.09 -3.06
CA SER A 68 2.26 -2.21 -4.16
C SER A 68 0.88 -2.66 -3.66
N LEU A 69 0.83 -3.63 -2.75
CA LEU A 69 -0.41 -4.08 -2.13
C LEU A 69 -1.05 -3.01 -1.25
N ARG A 70 -0.22 -2.25 -0.52
CA ARG A 70 -0.66 -1.10 0.28
C ARG A 70 -1.28 -0.02 -0.59
N LEU A 71 -0.61 0.36 -1.67
CA LEU A 71 -1.09 1.36 -2.61
C LEU A 71 -2.41 0.95 -3.27
N ARG A 72 -2.56 -0.31 -3.64
CA ARG A 72 -3.83 -0.84 -4.17
C ARG A 72 -4.97 -0.71 -3.16
N ARG A 73 -4.73 -1.05 -1.91
CA ARG A 73 -5.73 -0.90 -0.82
C ARG A 73 -6.08 0.56 -0.56
N LEU A 74 -5.08 1.44 -0.52
CA LEU A 74 -5.27 2.88 -0.35
C LEU A 74 -6.04 3.49 -1.51
N ARG A 75 -5.73 3.08 -2.75
CA ARG A 75 -6.43 3.54 -3.94
C ARG A 75 -7.92 3.21 -3.88
N VAL A 76 -8.28 1.98 -3.50
CA VAL A 76 -9.69 1.58 -3.34
C VAL A 76 -10.36 2.42 -2.26
N LYS A 77 -9.74 2.58 -1.09
CA LYS A 77 -10.26 3.40 0.01
C LYS A 77 -10.44 4.86 -0.37
N LEU A 78 -9.50 5.43 -1.12
CA LEU A 78 -9.60 6.80 -1.63
C LEU A 78 -10.76 6.95 -2.62
N ILE A 79 -10.92 6.02 -3.55
CA ILE A 79 -12.01 6.05 -4.52
C ILE A 79 -13.36 5.92 -3.80
N GLU A 80 -13.48 5.03 -2.83
CA GLU A 80 -14.69 4.86 -2.03
C GLU A 80 -14.98 6.09 -1.16
N GLY A 81 -13.96 6.63 -0.48
CA GLY A 81 -14.07 7.83 0.34
C GLY A 81 -14.39 9.08 -0.48
N THR A 82 -13.75 9.26 -1.62
CA THR A 82 -13.98 10.41 -2.50
C THR A 82 -15.33 10.35 -3.23
N LYS A 83 -15.86 9.16 -3.52
CA LYS A 83 -17.22 9.03 -4.05
C LYS A 83 -18.25 9.66 -3.11
N SER A 84 -18.19 9.33 -1.85
CA SER A 84 -19.12 9.87 -0.84
C SER A 84 -18.90 11.36 -0.59
N GLU A 85 -17.65 11.78 -0.38
CA GLU A 85 -17.29 13.18 -0.14
C GLU A 85 -17.45 14.06 -1.39
N GLY A 86 -17.04 13.56 -2.54
CA GLY A 86 -17.19 14.26 -3.80
C GLY A 86 -18.65 14.50 -4.19
N LEU A 87 -19.51 13.52 -4.01
CA LEU A 87 -20.95 13.65 -4.20
C LEU A 87 -21.56 14.63 -3.19
N LYS A 88 -21.16 14.58 -1.92
CA LYS A 88 -21.60 15.55 -0.91
C LYS A 88 -21.17 16.98 -1.27
N ARG A 89 -19.91 17.19 -1.63
CA ARG A 89 -19.38 18.50 -2.04
C ARG A 89 -20.06 19.03 -3.30
N LEU A 90 -20.29 18.17 -4.27
CA LEU A 90 -21.01 18.50 -5.49
C LEU A 90 -22.47 18.87 -5.16
N TYR A 91 -23.12 18.08 -4.33
CA TYR A 91 -24.48 18.34 -3.86
C TYR A 91 -24.57 19.68 -3.13
N TYR A 92 -23.67 19.97 -2.18
CA TYR A 92 -23.64 21.26 -1.48
C TYR A 92 -23.35 22.43 -2.43
N ARG A 93 -22.45 22.29 -3.38
CA ARG A 93 -22.18 23.34 -4.37
C ARG A 93 -23.38 23.59 -5.29
N LEU A 94 -24.08 22.55 -5.69
CA LEU A 94 -25.26 22.66 -6.53
C LEU A 94 -26.46 23.23 -5.77
N THR A 95 -26.60 22.89 -4.48
CA THR A 95 -27.67 23.43 -3.64
C THR A 95 -27.43 24.86 -3.16
N ASP A 96 -26.15 25.27 -3.01
CA ASP A 96 -25.77 26.63 -2.60
C ASP A 96 -25.83 27.62 -3.78
N LYS A 97 -25.32 27.27 -4.95
CA LYS A 97 -25.36 28.13 -6.15
C LYS A 97 -26.65 28.02 -6.94
N TRP A 98 -27.27 26.87 -6.93
CA TRP A 98 -28.54 26.59 -7.58
C TRP A 98 -29.42 25.89 -6.56
N PRO A 99 -30.28 26.62 -5.85
CA PRO A 99 -31.16 25.95 -4.92
C PRO A 99 -32.09 25.04 -5.73
N LEU A 100 -31.68 23.77 -5.81
CA LEU A 100 -32.48 22.70 -6.44
C LEU A 100 -33.89 22.69 -5.86
N ASN A 101 -34.01 23.08 -4.60
CA ASN A 101 -35.30 23.26 -3.92
C ASN A 101 -36.16 24.34 -4.59
N LYS A 102 -35.56 25.44 -5.04
CA LYS A 102 -36.28 26.48 -5.81
C LYS A 102 -36.63 26.02 -7.21
N LEU A 103 -35.72 25.26 -7.86
CA LEU A 103 -35.97 24.70 -9.19
C LEU A 103 -37.03 23.59 -9.13
N LEU A 104 -36.94 22.69 -8.16
CA LEU A 104 -37.92 21.63 -7.93
C LEU A 104 -39.28 22.18 -7.52
N SER A 105 -39.33 23.18 -6.62
CA SER A 105 -40.59 23.84 -6.24
C SER A 105 -41.16 24.64 -7.40
N GLY A 106 -40.33 25.31 -8.19
CA GLY A 106 -40.75 25.99 -9.40
C GLY A 106 -41.31 25.03 -10.45
N TRP A 107 -40.65 23.89 -10.63
CA TRP A 107 -41.10 22.85 -11.55
C TRP A 107 -42.40 22.16 -11.11
N LEU A 108 -42.48 21.80 -9.82
CA LEU A 108 -43.68 21.22 -9.23
C LEU A 108 -44.88 22.20 -9.23
N ASN A 109 -44.63 23.48 -9.00
CA ASN A 109 -45.66 24.51 -9.08
C ASN A 109 -46.09 24.85 -10.49
N GLY A 110 -45.12 24.77 -11.46
CA GLY A 110 -45.43 24.88 -12.89
C GLY A 110 -46.27 23.73 -13.40
N HIS A 111 -46.07 22.52 -12.88
CA HIS A 111 -46.86 21.34 -13.27
C HIS A 111 -48.30 21.38 -12.70
N LYS A 112 -48.48 22.03 -11.53
CA LYS A 112 -49.83 22.21 -10.95
C LYS A 112 -50.66 23.28 -11.67
N LYS A 113 -50.01 24.20 -12.38
CA LYS A 113 -50.72 25.22 -13.18
C LYS A 113 -51.04 24.81 -14.62
N ALA A 114 -50.53 23.65 -15.05
CA ALA A 114 -50.74 23.12 -16.39
C ALA A 114 -51.91 22.13 -16.52
N VAL A 115 -52.72 22.04 -15.47
CA VAL A 115 -53.95 21.22 -15.48
C VAL A 115 -55.17 22.12 -15.66
#